data_64bc392be87b5a1c75761943fa0b94de
#
_entry.id   64bc392be87b5a1c75761943fa0b94de
#
_cell.length_a   1.000
_cell.length_b   1.000
_cell.length_c   1.000
_cell.angle_alpha   90.00
_cell.angle_beta   90.00
_cell.angle_gamma   90.00
#
_symmetry.space_group_name_H-M   'P 1'
#
loop_
_entity.id
_entity.type
_entity.pdbx_description
1 polymer ?
#
loop_
_entity_poly.entity_id
_entity_poly.type
_entity_poly.pdbx_seq_one_letter_code
_entity_poly.pdbx_strand_id
1 'polypeptide(L)'
;MRRQLAFAFVLFLLNHKVIYATMWPTQGYSELNVYLQGFTLESSKVETIFECYRKCEDNIHCASINMNLMNKTCELKYSTKTRHPENIVSQQNTIYMEIRDDPAPGSRPDIPITSCKKLKEDDSQAKSGVYWMKFNETSSAPFQVFCDMTTNGGGWTLVYSYTFTQYSNFRSWSNAVSPIPNWPVNTSSGAWVSQSTTTPLSESSYSAMDFALWKKIGNEFLLKPNITNWVACVEGTGSLVNWVQGSLTCRVVKAITSTCITVTPNIMKTYSSCGPSLFFNTDYYIFLEGTTAKCFPVHDPCGTRSPGNHLTNVDNPGGAIYIR
;
A
#
# COMPACT_ATOMS: atom_id res chain seq x y z
N MET A 1 15.38 20.27 -24.43
CA MET A 1 15.71 21.66 -24.07
C MET A 1 16.06 21.70 -22.59
N ARG A 2 17.28 22.06 -22.26
CA ARG A 2 17.76 22.16 -20.87
C ARG A 2 17.12 23.40 -20.24
N ARG A 3 16.38 23.27 -19.16
CA ARG A 3 15.97 24.40 -18.33
C ARG A 3 17.12 24.75 -17.39
N GLN A 4 17.65 25.95 -17.53
CA GLN A 4 18.64 26.53 -16.64
C GLN A 4 18.03 26.83 -15.29
N LEU A 5 18.69 26.36 -14.24
CA LEU A 5 18.43 26.75 -12.85
C LEU A 5 18.97 28.17 -12.66
N ALA A 6 18.12 29.12 -12.42
CA ALA A 6 18.50 30.47 -12.01
C ALA A 6 18.56 30.52 -10.47
N PHE A 7 19.76 30.71 -9.93
CA PHE A 7 19.97 31.00 -8.52
C PHE A 7 19.81 32.52 -8.33
N ALA A 8 18.85 32.95 -7.54
CA ALA A 8 18.75 34.31 -7.08
C ALA A 8 18.83 34.37 -5.56
N PHE A 9 19.94 34.89 -5.04
CA PHE A 9 20.07 35.34 -3.65
C PHE A 9 19.56 36.77 -3.58
N VAL A 10 18.51 37.03 -2.82
CA VAL A 10 18.10 38.38 -2.48
C VAL A 10 18.11 38.52 -0.95
N LEU A 11 19.07 39.28 -0.45
CA LEU A 11 19.16 39.69 0.96
C LEU A 11 18.42 41.02 1.10
N PHE A 12 17.28 41.06 1.78
CA PHE A 12 16.66 42.30 2.22
C PHE A 12 16.77 42.44 3.73
N LEU A 13 17.59 43.38 4.16
CA LEU A 13 17.66 43.88 5.54
C LEU A 13 16.75 45.10 5.66
N LEU A 14 15.57 44.97 6.22
CA LEU A 14 14.80 46.10 6.74
C LEU A 14 14.04 45.65 8.01
N ASN A 15 14.44 46.28 9.12
CA ASN A 15 13.75 46.26 10.42
C ASN A 15 13.45 44.92 11.08
N HIS A 16 14.49 44.25 11.58
CA HIS A 16 14.42 43.15 12.56
C HIS A 16 13.57 41.92 12.23
N LYS A 17 13.34 41.62 10.97
CA LYS A 17 12.80 40.31 10.56
C LYS A 17 13.61 39.78 9.40
N VAL A 18 14.50 38.84 9.69
CA VAL A 18 15.19 38.06 8.65
C VAL A 18 14.23 37.00 8.16
N ILE A 19 13.68 37.18 6.96
CA ILE A 19 12.93 36.14 6.26
C ILE A 19 13.93 35.45 5.35
N TYR A 20 14.29 34.23 5.67
CA TYR A 20 15.10 33.40 4.78
C TYR A 20 14.23 32.91 3.64
N ALA A 21 14.34 33.54 2.48
CA ALA A 21 13.80 33.01 1.23
C ALA A 21 14.88 32.18 0.56
N THR A 22 14.92 30.88 0.83
CA THR A 22 15.80 29.96 0.13
C THR A 22 15.02 28.79 -0.46
N MET A 23 15.06 28.72 -1.78
CA MET A 23 14.79 27.57 -2.64
C MET A 23 13.47 26.82 -2.40
N TRP A 24 12.39 27.36 -2.94
CA TRP A 24 11.17 26.61 -3.15
C TRP A 24 11.14 26.09 -4.61
N PRO A 25 10.99 24.80 -4.86
CA PRO A 25 10.94 24.25 -6.23
C PRO A 25 9.63 24.55 -6.96
N THR A 26 8.62 25.04 -6.25
CA THR A 26 7.32 25.46 -6.80
C THR A 26 6.89 26.77 -6.16
N GLN A 27 6.06 27.58 -6.83
CA GLN A 27 5.54 28.84 -6.34
C GLN A 27 4.60 28.62 -5.14
N GLY A 28 5.16 28.39 -3.96
CA GLY A 28 4.40 28.35 -2.70
C GLY A 28 4.28 29.75 -2.11
N TYR A 29 3.07 30.24 -1.89
CA TYR A 29 2.83 31.48 -1.17
C TYR A 29 2.66 31.16 0.31
N SER A 30 3.48 31.79 1.16
CA SER A 30 3.28 31.76 2.61
C SER A 30 2.64 33.05 3.09
N GLU A 31 1.66 32.94 3.98
CA GLU A 31 0.95 34.08 4.54
C GLU A 31 1.15 34.11 6.06
N LEU A 32 1.62 35.25 6.58
CA LEU A 32 1.80 35.45 8.01
C LEU A 32 0.50 35.91 8.66
N ASN A 33 0.23 35.42 9.88
CA ASN A 33 -0.98 35.66 10.66
C ASN A 33 -2.27 35.13 10.00
N VAL A 34 -2.14 34.14 9.14
CA VAL A 34 -3.23 33.41 8.52
C VAL A 34 -3.26 31.98 9.07
N TYR A 35 -4.47 31.47 9.32
CA TYR A 35 -4.70 30.12 9.85
C TYR A 35 -5.93 29.51 9.19
N LEU A 36 -5.76 28.32 8.59
CA LEU A 36 -6.86 27.51 8.09
C LEU A 36 -7.44 26.68 9.25
N GLN A 37 -8.64 27.05 9.69
CA GLN A 37 -9.35 26.35 10.77
C GLN A 37 -9.92 25.02 10.27
N GLY A 38 -9.77 23.97 11.09
CA GLY A 38 -10.18 22.61 10.70
C GLY A 38 -9.18 21.91 9.79
N PHE A 39 -9.62 20.82 9.14
CA PHE A 39 -8.87 20.07 8.14
C PHE A 39 -7.52 19.49 8.61
N THR A 40 -7.31 19.31 9.90
CA THR A 40 -6.04 18.84 10.46
C THR A 40 -5.89 17.33 10.26
N LEU A 41 -4.80 16.92 9.61
CA LEU A 41 -4.35 15.52 9.47
C LEU A 41 -3.51 15.11 10.68
N GLU A 42 -2.54 15.96 11.00
CA GLU A 42 -1.55 15.71 12.04
C GLU A 42 -1.12 17.03 12.67
N SER A 43 -0.77 16.98 13.95
CA SER A 43 -0.16 18.09 14.67
C SER A 43 1.10 17.60 15.39
N SER A 44 2.22 18.27 15.17
CA SER A 44 3.53 17.90 15.74
C SER A 44 4.37 19.11 16.09
N LYS A 45 5.40 18.95 16.93
CA LYS A 45 6.40 19.97 17.20
C LYS A 45 7.50 19.89 16.15
N VAL A 46 7.92 21.06 15.65
CA VAL A 46 9.02 21.19 14.69
C VAL A 46 9.82 22.44 15.01
N GLU A 47 11.10 22.47 14.67
CA GLU A 47 11.94 23.62 14.93
C GLU A 47 11.79 24.70 13.86
N THR A 48 11.51 24.32 12.62
CA THR A 48 11.48 25.23 11.48
C THR A 48 10.26 25.03 10.59
N ILE A 49 9.88 26.06 9.85
CA ILE A 49 8.84 25.98 8.80
C ILE A 49 9.23 24.98 7.71
N PHE A 50 10.53 24.83 7.44
CA PHE A 50 11.04 23.91 6.45
C PHE A 50 10.79 22.44 6.85
N GLU A 51 10.95 22.12 8.13
CA GLU A 51 10.62 20.80 8.67
C GLU A 51 9.11 20.51 8.56
N CYS A 52 8.26 21.51 8.86
CA CYS A 52 6.82 21.42 8.69
C CYS A 52 6.44 21.19 7.22
N TYR A 53 7.06 21.95 6.32
CA TYR A 53 6.89 21.78 4.87
C TYR A 53 7.28 20.37 4.40
N ARG A 54 8.45 19.86 4.81
CA ARG A 54 8.91 18.52 4.47
C ARG A 54 7.94 17.44 4.92
N LYS A 55 7.43 17.55 6.15
CA LYS A 55 6.42 16.63 6.66
C LYS A 55 5.17 16.61 5.77
N CYS A 56 4.75 17.76 5.25
CA CYS A 56 3.63 17.85 4.33
C CYS A 56 3.96 17.25 2.95
N GLU A 57 5.15 17.51 2.41
CA GLU A 57 5.58 16.89 1.14
C GLU A 57 5.62 15.36 1.22
N ASP A 58 6.04 14.84 2.37
CA ASP A 58 6.11 13.40 2.60
C ASP A 58 4.74 12.75 2.85
N ASN A 59 3.73 13.54 3.20
CA ASN A 59 2.37 13.05 3.42
C ASN A 59 1.50 13.33 2.19
N ILE A 60 1.08 12.27 1.49
CA ILE A 60 0.27 12.37 0.25
C ILE A 60 -1.09 13.05 0.46
N HIS A 61 -1.60 13.07 1.68
CA HIS A 61 -2.88 13.68 2.03
C HIS A 61 -2.74 15.16 2.41
N CYS A 62 -1.52 15.66 2.56
CA CYS A 62 -1.28 17.03 2.97
C CYS A 62 -1.34 17.99 1.77
N ALA A 63 -2.20 19.01 1.88
CA ALA A 63 -2.37 20.06 0.86
C ALA A 63 -1.81 21.41 1.32
N SER A 64 -1.85 21.70 2.63
CA SER A 64 -1.34 22.95 3.22
C SER A 64 -0.87 22.73 4.65
N ILE A 65 -0.21 23.72 5.21
CA ILE A 65 0.24 23.72 6.60
C ILE A 65 -0.15 25.00 7.34
N ASN A 66 -0.39 24.86 8.64
CA ASN A 66 -0.30 25.96 9.59
C ASN A 66 0.91 25.73 10.50
N MET A 67 1.76 26.72 10.68
CA MET A 67 2.84 26.65 11.65
C MET A 67 2.79 27.82 12.62
N ASN A 68 2.61 27.54 13.91
CA ASN A 68 2.72 28.53 14.95
C ASN A 68 4.19 28.74 15.34
N LEU A 69 4.69 29.97 15.14
CA LEU A 69 6.10 30.32 15.32
C LEU A 69 6.52 30.38 16.80
N MET A 70 5.57 30.66 17.71
CA MET A 70 5.87 30.82 19.14
C MET A 70 6.02 29.47 19.84
N ASN A 71 5.06 28.62 19.64
CA ASN A 71 5.02 27.31 20.30
C ASN A 71 5.55 26.16 19.44
N LYS A 72 6.04 26.46 18.21
CA LYS A 72 6.64 25.50 17.28
C LYS A 72 5.70 24.36 16.88
N THR A 73 4.41 24.62 16.82
CA THR A 73 3.42 23.62 16.39
C THR A 73 3.22 23.69 14.90
N CYS A 74 3.44 22.57 14.22
CA CYS A 74 3.14 22.31 12.81
C CYS A 74 1.86 21.50 12.72
N GLU A 75 0.89 21.99 11.96
CA GLU A 75 -0.32 21.26 11.62
C GLU A 75 -0.36 21.00 10.10
N LEU A 76 -0.41 19.74 9.73
CA LEU A 76 -0.64 19.32 8.36
C LEU A 76 -2.13 19.37 8.06
N LYS A 77 -2.54 19.95 6.94
CA LYS A 77 -3.93 20.13 6.53
C LYS A 77 -4.22 19.37 5.24
N TYR A 78 -5.37 18.69 5.16
CA TYR A 78 -5.81 18.00 3.95
C TYR A 78 -6.62 18.89 2.99
N SER A 79 -6.69 20.19 3.25
CA SER A 79 -7.36 21.16 2.39
C SER A 79 -6.57 22.47 2.30
N THR A 80 -7.07 23.41 1.50
CA THR A 80 -6.42 24.70 1.23
C THR A 80 -7.37 25.87 1.46
N LYS A 81 -6.80 27.07 1.65
CA LYS A 81 -7.52 28.35 1.67
C LYS A 81 -8.31 28.57 0.38
N THR A 82 -7.73 28.18 -0.76
CA THR A 82 -8.40 28.32 -2.07
C THR A 82 -9.70 27.54 -2.14
N ARG A 83 -9.78 26.39 -1.46
CA ARG A 83 -11.01 25.58 -1.42
C ARG A 83 -11.99 25.98 -0.32
N HIS A 84 -11.48 26.47 0.79
CA HIS A 84 -12.26 26.81 1.98
C HIS A 84 -11.91 28.22 2.49
N PRO A 85 -12.14 29.26 1.67
CA PRO A 85 -11.85 30.63 2.08
C PRO A 85 -12.66 31.05 3.32
N GLU A 86 -13.83 30.46 3.54
CA GLU A 86 -14.69 30.66 4.71
C GLU A 86 -14.08 30.17 6.03
N ASN A 87 -13.11 29.27 5.97
CA ASN A 87 -12.43 28.73 7.15
C ASN A 87 -11.11 29.42 7.47
N ILE A 88 -10.79 30.52 6.79
CA ILE A 88 -9.61 31.32 7.09
C ILE A 88 -9.91 32.28 8.22
N VAL A 89 -9.02 32.23 9.23
CA VAL A 89 -9.06 33.15 10.37
C VAL A 89 -7.70 33.83 10.56
N SER A 90 -7.71 35.01 11.19
CA SER A 90 -6.47 35.67 11.60
C SER A 90 -5.97 35.08 12.91
N GLN A 91 -4.74 34.57 12.91
CA GLN A 91 -4.08 34.02 14.09
C GLN A 91 -2.63 34.52 14.17
N GLN A 92 -2.34 35.36 15.14
CA GLN A 92 -1.00 35.93 15.28
C GLN A 92 0.10 34.85 15.42
N ASN A 93 1.27 35.15 14.89
CA ASN A 93 2.45 34.27 14.89
C ASN A 93 2.20 32.90 14.22
N THR A 94 1.24 32.81 13.32
CA THR A 94 1.02 31.63 12.50
C THR A 94 1.38 31.92 11.05
N ILE A 95 2.11 30.99 10.43
CA ILE A 95 2.33 30.97 8.98
C ILE A 95 1.41 29.91 8.40
N TYR A 96 0.60 30.31 7.42
CA TYR A 96 -0.12 29.43 6.53
C TYR A 96 0.62 29.29 5.22
N MET A 97 0.65 28.08 4.64
CA MET A 97 1.25 27.84 3.32
C MET A 97 0.49 26.73 2.57
N GLU A 98 0.11 27.01 1.33
CA GLU A 98 -0.36 25.97 0.39
C GLU A 98 0.84 25.28 -0.25
N ILE A 99 0.84 23.95 -0.20
CA ILE A 99 1.91 23.09 -0.74
C ILE A 99 1.49 22.51 -2.09
N ARG A 100 0.17 22.27 -2.25
CA ARG A 100 -0.43 21.74 -3.48
C ARG A 100 -1.71 22.49 -3.79
N ASP A 101 -1.85 22.91 -5.04
CA ASP A 101 -3.05 23.64 -5.53
C ASP A 101 -4.29 22.75 -5.52
N ASP A 102 -4.11 21.45 -5.77
CA ASP A 102 -5.16 20.42 -5.68
C ASP A 102 -4.75 19.29 -4.74
N PRO A 103 -5.67 18.76 -3.92
CA PRO A 103 -5.39 17.59 -3.13
C PRO A 103 -5.05 16.42 -4.07
N ALA A 104 -4.01 15.68 -3.71
CA ALA A 104 -3.56 14.54 -4.48
C ALA A 104 -4.71 13.55 -4.75
N PRO A 105 -4.81 12.99 -5.96
CA PRO A 105 -5.79 11.94 -6.25
C PRO A 105 -5.75 10.84 -5.19
N GLY A 106 -6.94 10.43 -4.73
CA GLY A 106 -7.07 9.41 -3.68
C GLY A 106 -6.82 9.90 -2.25
N SER A 107 -6.53 11.18 -2.03
CA SER A 107 -6.36 11.71 -0.67
C SER A 107 -7.68 11.81 0.11
N ARG A 108 -8.81 11.84 -0.58
CA ARG A 108 -10.16 11.97 -0.01
C ARG A 108 -11.19 11.16 -0.81
N PRO A 109 -12.34 10.82 -0.20
CA PRO A 109 -13.37 10.02 -0.85
C PRO A 109 -14.06 10.73 -2.03
N ASP A 110 -14.02 12.05 -2.10
CA ASP A 110 -14.60 12.84 -3.20
C ASP A 110 -13.67 12.98 -4.42
N ILE A 111 -12.39 12.62 -4.27
CA ILE A 111 -11.40 12.57 -5.37
C ILE A 111 -10.69 11.21 -5.42
N PRO A 112 -11.43 10.09 -5.49
CA PRO A 112 -10.84 8.77 -5.45
C PRO A 112 -10.02 8.49 -6.71
N ILE A 113 -9.01 7.63 -6.57
CA ILE A 113 -8.33 7.02 -7.72
C ILE A 113 -9.19 5.89 -8.31
N THR A 114 -8.98 5.57 -9.56
CA THR A 114 -9.64 4.42 -10.19
C THR A 114 -8.91 3.11 -9.94
N SER A 115 -7.58 3.15 -9.83
CA SER A 115 -6.71 2.04 -9.41
C SER A 115 -5.33 2.54 -9.01
N CYS A 116 -4.59 1.77 -8.20
CA CYS A 116 -3.19 2.05 -7.88
C CYS A 116 -2.32 2.07 -9.14
N LYS A 117 -2.60 1.18 -10.11
CA LYS A 117 -1.90 1.11 -11.40
C LYS A 117 -2.06 2.42 -12.17
N LYS A 118 -3.30 2.90 -12.33
CA LYS A 118 -3.57 4.15 -13.04
C LYS A 118 -2.94 5.35 -12.34
N LEU A 119 -2.98 5.41 -11.01
CA LEU A 119 -2.29 6.46 -10.26
C LEU A 119 -0.79 6.45 -10.55
N LYS A 120 -0.14 5.27 -10.58
CA LYS A 120 1.29 5.14 -10.88
C LYS A 120 1.64 5.54 -12.32
N GLU A 121 0.75 5.28 -13.27
CA GLU A 121 0.89 5.70 -14.67
C GLU A 121 0.78 7.22 -14.82
N ASP A 122 -0.17 7.85 -14.10
CA ASP A 122 -0.43 9.30 -14.17
C ASP A 122 0.59 10.11 -13.37
N ASP A 123 1.06 9.57 -12.22
CA ASP A 123 2.08 10.16 -11.37
C ASP A 123 3.17 9.13 -11.03
N SER A 124 4.26 9.17 -11.79
CA SER A 124 5.41 8.28 -11.57
C SER A 124 6.09 8.47 -10.21
N GLN A 125 5.85 9.61 -9.55
CA GLN A 125 6.40 9.95 -8.23
C GLN A 125 5.42 9.64 -7.08
N ALA A 126 4.22 9.12 -7.39
CA ALA A 126 3.27 8.71 -6.37
C ALA A 126 3.93 7.78 -5.34
N LYS A 127 3.70 8.04 -4.06
CA LYS A 127 4.31 7.30 -2.94
C LYS A 127 3.41 6.13 -2.53
N SER A 128 4.01 5.07 -1.99
CA SER A 128 3.25 3.99 -1.38
C SER A 128 2.47 4.51 -0.15
N GLY A 129 1.22 4.08 -0.01
CA GLY A 129 0.36 4.55 1.07
C GLY A 129 -1.10 4.15 0.88
N VAL A 130 -1.95 4.62 1.79
CA VAL A 130 -3.39 4.40 1.75
C VAL A 130 -4.05 5.47 0.89
N TYR A 131 -4.88 5.04 -0.06
CA TYR A 131 -5.61 5.90 -0.97
C TYR A 131 -7.11 5.57 -0.96
N TRP A 132 -7.94 6.56 -1.20
CA TRP A 132 -9.34 6.35 -1.54
C TRP A 132 -9.44 5.92 -2.99
N MET A 133 -10.06 4.78 -3.24
CA MET A 133 -10.28 4.19 -4.56
C MET A 133 -11.77 4.00 -4.81
N LYS A 134 -12.18 4.16 -6.06
CA LYS A 134 -13.54 3.90 -6.52
C LYS A 134 -13.48 3.22 -7.88
N PHE A 135 -14.18 2.10 -8.03
CA PHE A 135 -14.36 1.49 -9.34
C PHE A 135 -15.25 2.36 -10.23
N ASN A 136 -15.05 2.31 -11.55
CA ASN A 136 -15.79 3.11 -12.54
C ASN A 136 -17.30 2.76 -12.64
N GLU A 137 -17.80 1.90 -11.79
CA GLU A 137 -19.21 1.55 -11.73
C GLU A 137 -20.02 2.64 -11.01
N THR A 138 -21.17 3.01 -11.57
CA THR A 138 -22.01 4.13 -11.10
C THR A 138 -22.48 3.99 -9.65
N SER A 139 -22.56 2.77 -9.13
CA SER A 139 -23.09 2.46 -7.79
C SER A 139 -22.03 2.18 -6.72
N SER A 140 -20.73 2.18 -7.06
CA SER A 140 -19.69 1.89 -6.08
C SER A 140 -19.40 3.10 -5.20
N ALA A 141 -19.39 2.93 -3.88
CA ALA A 141 -18.87 3.92 -2.95
C ALA A 141 -17.33 3.89 -2.95
N PRO A 142 -16.65 5.03 -2.72
CA PRO A 142 -15.22 5.05 -2.47
C PRO A 142 -14.86 4.25 -1.21
N PHE A 143 -13.73 3.55 -1.25
CA PHE A 143 -13.17 2.80 -0.14
C PHE A 143 -11.65 2.94 -0.10
N GLN A 144 -11.05 2.69 1.05
CA GLN A 144 -9.60 2.79 1.20
C GLN A 144 -8.89 1.51 0.77
N VAL A 145 -7.73 1.68 0.12
CA VAL A 145 -6.80 0.60 -0.27
C VAL A 145 -5.37 1.04 0.03
N PHE A 146 -4.48 0.10 0.29
CA PHE A 146 -3.05 0.37 0.31
C PHE A 146 -2.48 0.13 -1.09
N CYS A 147 -1.77 1.14 -1.63
CA CYS A 147 -1.04 1.05 -2.89
C CYS A 147 0.47 0.92 -2.62
N ASP A 148 1.12 -0.11 -3.17
CA ASP A 148 2.59 -0.19 -3.25
C ASP A 148 3.03 0.39 -4.61
N MET A 149 3.70 1.56 -4.56
CA MET A 149 4.12 2.31 -5.73
C MET A 149 5.58 2.04 -6.13
N THR A 150 6.27 1.17 -5.41
CA THR A 150 7.72 0.96 -5.55
C THR A 150 8.10 -0.45 -6.00
N THR A 151 7.46 -1.48 -5.44
CA THR A 151 7.84 -2.87 -5.71
C THR A 151 7.59 -3.22 -7.16
N ASN A 152 8.61 -3.70 -7.87
CA ASN A 152 8.51 -4.24 -9.23
C ASN A 152 7.71 -3.33 -10.21
N GLY A 153 8.06 -2.04 -10.23
CA GLY A 153 7.42 -1.02 -11.07
C GLY A 153 6.22 -0.33 -10.42
N GLY A 154 5.74 -0.80 -9.27
CA GLY A 154 4.65 -0.17 -8.51
C GLY A 154 3.25 -0.39 -9.10
N GLY A 155 2.29 0.38 -8.58
CA GLY A 155 0.89 0.31 -9.00
C GLY A 155 0.13 -0.90 -8.47
N TRP A 156 0.61 -1.51 -7.38
CA TRP A 156 0.03 -2.69 -6.77
C TRP A 156 -0.99 -2.31 -5.69
N THR A 157 -2.15 -2.95 -5.72
CA THR A 157 -3.20 -2.83 -4.69
C THR A 157 -3.11 -4.01 -3.74
N LEU A 158 -2.95 -3.77 -2.44
CA LEU A 158 -2.97 -4.80 -1.41
C LEU A 158 -4.38 -5.35 -1.26
N VAL A 159 -4.56 -6.64 -1.51
CA VAL A 159 -5.87 -7.30 -1.42
C VAL A 159 -5.96 -8.31 -0.28
N TYR A 160 -4.82 -8.81 0.20
CA TYR A 160 -4.78 -9.80 1.26
C TYR A 160 -3.47 -9.73 2.03
N SER A 161 -3.56 -9.75 3.34
CA SER A 161 -2.44 -9.95 4.26
C SER A 161 -2.77 -11.06 5.26
N TYR A 162 -1.82 -11.97 5.48
CA TYR A 162 -2.03 -13.16 6.29
C TYR A 162 -0.85 -13.48 7.19
N THR A 163 -1.14 -14.22 8.23
CA THR A 163 -0.16 -14.86 9.12
C THR A 163 -0.47 -16.36 9.24
N PHE A 164 0.32 -17.10 9.97
CA PHE A 164 0.08 -18.53 10.23
C PHE A 164 -0.52 -18.73 11.61
N THR A 165 -1.41 -19.70 11.75
CA THR A 165 -2.01 -20.04 13.06
C THR A 165 -1.00 -20.66 14.01
N GLN A 166 0.05 -21.30 13.47
CA GLN A 166 1.11 -21.94 14.25
C GLN A 166 2.49 -21.64 13.67
N TYR A 167 3.20 -20.70 14.23
CA TYR A 167 4.46 -20.17 13.71
C TYR A 167 5.64 -21.16 13.74
N SER A 168 5.64 -22.12 14.65
CA SER A 168 6.73 -23.09 14.79
C SER A 168 6.58 -24.33 13.88
N ASN A 169 5.48 -24.48 13.18
CA ASN A 169 5.16 -25.71 12.46
C ASN A 169 4.45 -25.46 11.14
N PHE A 170 5.16 -24.90 10.17
CA PHE A 170 4.60 -24.40 8.92
C PHE A 170 3.92 -25.48 8.06
N ARG A 171 4.53 -26.64 7.92
CA ARG A 171 3.98 -27.74 7.15
C ARG A 171 3.31 -28.75 8.07
N SER A 172 2.16 -28.42 8.65
CA SER A 172 1.47 -29.23 9.63
C SER A 172 -0.04 -29.10 9.48
N TRP A 173 -0.76 -30.20 9.73
CA TRP A 173 -2.22 -30.26 9.79
C TRP A 173 -2.82 -29.36 10.89
N SER A 174 -2.05 -28.90 11.82
CA SER A 174 -2.47 -27.95 12.86
C SER A 174 -2.23 -26.49 12.51
N ASN A 175 -1.72 -26.21 11.31
CA ASN A 175 -1.39 -24.86 10.84
C ASN A 175 -2.28 -24.47 9.64
N ALA A 176 -2.57 -23.18 9.52
CA ALA A 176 -3.31 -22.60 8.40
C ALA A 176 -2.89 -21.15 8.21
N VAL A 177 -3.08 -20.60 7.02
CA VAL A 177 -3.02 -19.14 6.82
C VAL A 177 -4.24 -18.49 7.43
N SER A 178 -4.10 -17.35 8.08
CA SER A 178 -5.17 -16.71 8.84
C SER A 178 -5.11 -15.18 8.71
N PRO A 179 -6.28 -14.50 8.52
CA PRO A 179 -7.55 -15.06 8.07
C PRO A 179 -7.46 -15.53 6.62
N ILE A 180 -8.53 -16.09 6.05
CA ILE A 180 -8.62 -16.34 4.61
C ILE A 180 -9.59 -15.35 3.95
N PRO A 181 -9.41 -15.03 2.65
CA PRO A 181 -10.43 -14.36 1.85
C PRO A 181 -11.69 -15.23 1.73
N ASN A 182 -12.80 -14.63 1.34
CA ASN A 182 -14.06 -15.32 1.03
C ASN A 182 -14.06 -15.93 -0.39
N TRP A 183 -12.94 -16.55 -0.78
CA TRP A 183 -12.82 -17.25 -2.05
C TRP A 183 -13.67 -18.55 -2.05
N PRO A 184 -13.88 -19.18 -3.24
CA PRO A 184 -14.79 -20.32 -3.36
C PRO A 184 -14.23 -21.61 -2.76
N VAL A 185 -14.19 -21.73 -1.45
CA VAL A 185 -13.83 -22.95 -0.72
C VAL A 185 -15.02 -23.47 0.09
N ASN A 186 -15.12 -24.77 0.21
CA ASN A 186 -16.15 -25.40 1.01
C ASN A 186 -15.74 -25.42 2.49
N THR A 187 -16.22 -24.46 3.27
CA THR A 187 -15.92 -24.33 4.69
C THR A 187 -16.74 -25.24 5.60
N SER A 188 -17.67 -26.05 5.06
CA SER A 188 -18.57 -26.89 5.87
C SER A 188 -17.90 -28.13 6.47
N SER A 189 -16.68 -28.45 6.09
CA SER A 189 -15.99 -29.67 6.53
C SER A 189 -14.62 -29.44 7.07
N GLY A 190 -14.45 -29.40 8.39
CA GLY A 190 -13.17 -29.31 9.07
C GLY A 190 -13.02 -28.07 9.98
N ALA A 191 -11.89 -27.93 10.63
CA ALA A 191 -11.54 -26.78 11.47
C ALA A 191 -11.00 -25.64 10.59
N TRP A 192 -11.86 -24.75 10.15
CA TRP A 192 -11.53 -23.62 9.30
C TRP A 192 -11.12 -22.39 10.13
N VAL A 193 -10.19 -21.62 9.60
CA VAL A 193 -9.90 -20.29 10.13
C VAL A 193 -10.97 -19.29 9.66
N SER A 194 -11.04 -18.14 10.34
CA SER A 194 -12.02 -17.10 9.99
C SER A 194 -11.79 -16.54 8.59
N GLN A 195 -12.89 -16.26 7.90
CA GLN A 195 -12.87 -15.49 6.66
C GLN A 195 -12.87 -13.99 6.95
N SER A 196 -12.27 -13.22 6.05
CA SER A 196 -12.30 -11.77 6.06
C SER A 196 -12.79 -11.23 4.72
N THR A 197 -13.51 -10.10 4.78
CA THR A 197 -13.88 -9.26 3.63
C THR A 197 -13.47 -7.80 3.88
N THR A 198 -12.62 -7.56 4.89
CA THR A 198 -12.12 -6.24 5.25
C THR A 198 -10.85 -5.94 4.47
N THR A 199 -10.85 -4.87 3.68
CA THR A 199 -9.69 -4.44 2.90
C THR A 199 -8.47 -4.17 3.80
N PRO A 200 -7.32 -4.82 3.58
CA PRO A 200 -6.12 -4.55 4.34
C PRO A 200 -5.52 -3.18 3.96
N LEU A 201 -5.13 -2.40 4.96
CA LEU A 201 -4.49 -1.08 4.78
C LEU A 201 -2.98 -1.11 5.08
N SER A 202 -2.47 -2.28 5.46
CA SER A 202 -1.04 -2.57 5.63
C SER A 202 -0.80 -4.07 5.52
N GLU A 203 0.45 -4.48 5.30
CA GLU A 203 0.84 -5.90 5.28
C GLU A 203 0.64 -6.59 6.64
N SER A 204 0.53 -5.83 7.73
CA SER A 204 0.28 -6.32 9.09
C SER A 204 -1.18 -6.21 9.54
N SER A 205 -2.10 -5.81 8.66
CA SER A 205 -3.54 -5.73 9.00
C SER A 205 -4.18 -7.11 9.21
N TYR A 206 -3.60 -8.15 8.64
CA TYR A 206 -4.11 -9.52 8.64
C TYR A 206 -5.60 -9.59 8.33
N SER A 207 -5.95 -9.17 7.13
CA SER A 207 -7.31 -9.14 6.61
C SER A 207 -7.31 -9.35 5.10
N ALA A 208 -8.48 -9.56 4.51
CA ALA A 208 -8.60 -9.77 3.07
C ALA A 208 -9.77 -8.93 2.52
N MET A 209 -9.53 -8.24 1.42
CA MET A 209 -10.59 -7.60 0.63
C MET A 209 -11.58 -8.66 0.12
N ASP A 210 -12.85 -8.28 -0.02
CA ASP A 210 -13.85 -9.14 -0.67
C ASP A 210 -13.31 -9.69 -2.00
N PHE A 211 -13.26 -11.00 -2.11
CA PHE A 211 -12.69 -11.70 -3.27
C PHE A 211 -13.35 -11.32 -4.59
N ALA A 212 -14.65 -11.01 -4.57
CA ALA A 212 -15.37 -10.56 -5.77
C ALA A 212 -14.82 -9.26 -6.37
N LEU A 213 -14.09 -8.46 -5.58
CA LEU A 213 -13.48 -7.19 -6.03
C LEU A 213 -12.12 -7.42 -6.69
N TRP A 214 -11.42 -8.51 -6.42
CA TRP A 214 -10.06 -8.73 -6.91
C TRP A 214 -9.96 -8.65 -8.43
N LYS A 215 -10.87 -9.30 -9.15
CA LYS A 215 -10.93 -9.30 -10.62
C LYS A 215 -11.21 -7.92 -11.24
N LYS A 216 -11.73 -6.96 -10.44
CA LYS A 216 -11.94 -5.58 -10.89
C LYS A 216 -10.67 -4.74 -10.82
N ILE A 217 -9.67 -5.18 -10.05
CA ILE A 217 -8.38 -4.48 -9.89
C ILE A 217 -7.45 -4.85 -11.05
N GLY A 218 -7.36 -6.12 -11.40
CA GLY A 218 -6.49 -6.60 -12.47
C GLY A 218 -6.30 -8.11 -12.48
N ASN A 219 -5.32 -8.57 -13.25
CA ASN A 219 -4.99 -9.99 -13.45
C ASN A 219 -3.50 -10.32 -13.30
N GLU A 220 -2.68 -9.35 -12.92
CA GLU A 220 -1.31 -9.59 -12.48
C GLU A 220 -1.29 -9.56 -10.96
N PHE A 221 -0.69 -10.57 -10.33
CA PHE A 221 -0.60 -10.63 -8.88
C PHE A 221 0.85 -10.77 -8.39
N LEU A 222 1.10 -10.22 -7.22
CA LEU A 222 2.39 -10.26 -6.52
C LEU A 222 2.17 -10.90 -5.15
N LEU A 223 2.91 -11.97 -4.86
CA LEU A 223 2.97 -12.56 -3.52
C LEU A 223 4.26 -12.10 -2.82
N LYS A 224 4.10 -11.58 -1.61
CA LYS A 224 5.18 -11.07 -0.74
C LYS A 224 5.19 -11.81 0.60
N PRO A 225 5.50 -13.11 0.66
CA PRO A 225 5.74 -13.80 1.92
C PRO A 225 7.08 -13.35 2.55
N ASN A 226 7.15 -13.33 3.89
CA ASN A 226 8.39 -12.99 4.58
C ASN A 226 9.29 -14.20 4.85
N ILE A 227 8.87 -15.41 4.49
CA ILE A 227 9.60 -16.66 4.67
C ILE A 227 10.06 -17.34 3.38
N THR A 228 9.62 -16.86 2.21
CA THR A 228 10.05 -17.35 0.90
C THR A 228 10.15 -16.23 -0.11
N ASN A 229 10.64 -16.51 -1.31
CA ASN A 229 10.89 -15.53 -2.37
C ASN A 229 9.59 -14.83 -2.81
N TRP A 230 9.69 -13.53 -3.09
CA TRP A 230 8.57 -12.78 -3.68
C TRP A 230 8.46 -13.11 -5.16
N VAL A 231 7.25 -13.40 -5.59
CA VAL A 231 6.96 -13.73 -6.98
C VAL A 231 5.83 -12.88 -7.53
N ALA A 232 6.02 -12.34 -8.74
CA ALA A 232 4.97 -11.70 -9.50
C ALA A 232 4.59 -12.61 -10.68
N CYS A 233 3.28 -12.79 -10.89
CA CYS A 233 2.73 -13.68 -11.88
C CYS A 233 1.72 -12.96 -12.77
N VAL A 234 1.83 -13.18 -14.08
CA VAL A 234 0.81 -12.82 -15.06
C VAL A 234 -0.03 -14.08 -15.32
N GLU A 235 -1.33 -13.92 -15.32
CA GLU A 235 -2.28 -14.99 -15.61
C GLU A 235 -2.13 -15.44 -17.08
N GLY A 236 -2.18 -16.76 -17.28
CA GLY A 236 -2.24 -17.40 -18.58
C GLY A 236 -3.61 -18.01 -18.80
N THR A 237 -3.68 -19.35 -18.88
CA THR A 237 -4.98 -20.07 -18.81
C THR A 237 -5.48 -20.21 -17.37
N GLY A 238 -4.59 -20.10 -16.38
CA GLY A 238 -4.93 -20.04 -14.95
C GLY A 238 -5.17 -18.61 -14.50
N SER A 239 -6.07 -18.42 -13.53
CA SER A 239 -6.42 -17.12 -12.97
C SER A 239 -6.72 -17.24 -11.48
N LEU A 240 -5.95 -16.49 -10.67
CA LEU A 240 -6.21 -16.41 -9.23
C LEU A 240 -7.51 -15.65 -8.97
N VAL A 241 -7.72 -14.53 -9.64
CA VAL A 241 -8.86 -13.65 -9.41
C VAL A 241 -10.19 -14.20 -9.94
N ASN A 242 -10.14 -15.10 -10.93
CA ASN A 242 -11.31 -15.78 -11.47
C ASN A 242 -11.46 -17.23 -10.97
N TRP A 243 -10.56 -17.68 -10.08
CA TRP A 243 -10.57 -19.05 -9.52
C TRP A 243 -10.48 -20.15 -10.59
N VAL A 244 -9.59 -19.97 -11.57
CA VAL A 244 -9.43 -20.90 -12.70
C VAL A 244 -8.06 -21.57 -12.64
N GLN A 245 -8.02 -22.90 -12.75
CA GLN A 245 -6.78 -23.66 -12.85
C GLN A 245 -6.15 -23.50 -14.23
N GLY A 246 -4.83 -23.43 -14.29
CA GLY A 246 -4.12 -23.34 -15.55
C GLY A 246 -2.70 -22.75 -15.42
N SER A 247 -2.13 -22.38 -16.56
CA SER A 247 -0.78 -21.88 -16.66
C SER A 247 -0.64 -20.45 -16.13
N LEU A 248 0.55 -20.15 -15.60
CA LEU A 248 0.98 -18.82 -15.17
C LEU A 248 2.36 -18.51 -15.77
N THR A 249 2.67 -17.25 -15.94
CA THR A 249 4.03 -16.76 -16.21
C THR A 249 4.50 -15.93 -15.03
N CYS A 250 5.45 -16.47 -14.26
CA CYS A 250 5.92 -15.83 -13.03
C CYS A 250 7.40 -15.46 -13.12
N ARG A 251 7.79 -14.47 -12.29
CA ARG A 251 9.18 -14.06 -12.08
C ARG A 251 9.46 -13.84 -10.61
N VAL A 252 10.69 -14.11 -10.18
CA VAL A 252 11.14 -13.72 -8.84
C VAL A 252 11.34 -12.19 -8.83
N VAL A 253 10.71 -11.52 -7.87
CA VAL A 253 10.83 -10.07 -7.66
C VAL A 253 11.90 -9.76 -6.63
N LYS A 254 11.96 -10.58 -5.58
CA LYS A 254 12.96 -10.47 -4.51
C LYS A 254 13.28 -11.85 -3.96
N ALA A 255 14.56 -12.19 -3.94
CA ALA A 255 15.03 -13.37 -3.23
C ALA A 255 15.05 -13.06 -1.73
N ILE A 256 14.35 -13.88 -0.95
CA ILE A 256 14.34 -13.85 0.51
C ILE A 256 15.16 -15.02 1.04
N THR A 257 15.09 -16.17 0.36
CA THR A 257 15.90 -17.35 0.68
C THR A 257 17.19 -17.36 -0.14
N SER A 258 18.19 -18.12 0.30
CA SER A 258 19.44 -18.34 -0.45
C SER A 258 19.33 -19.48 -1.46
N THR A 259 18.26 -20.28 -1.41
CA THR A 259 18.03 -21.44 -2.28
C THR A 259 16.99 -21.16 -3.33
N CYS A 260 17.13 -21.76 -4.53
CA CYS A 260 16.15 -21.72 -5.61
C CYS A 260 15.70 -20.31 -6.01
N ILE A 261 16.65 -19.37 -6.04
CA ILE A 261 16.39 -17.94 -6.28
C ILE A 261 15.87 -17.63 -7.70
N THR A 262 15.91 -18.59 -8.62
CA THR A 262 15.44 -18.47 -10.00
C THR A 262 14.22 -19.33 -10.30
N VAL A 263 13.79 -20.18 -9.35
CA VAL A 263 12.62 -21.04 -9.54
C VAL A 263 11.35 -20.23 -9.32
N THR A 264 10.40 -20.38 -10.24
CA THR A 264 9.11 -19.67 -10.20
C THR A 264 7.97 -20.63 -10.42
N PRO A 265 6.80 -20.41 -9.80
CA PRO A 265 5.62 -21.21 -10.11
C PRO A 265 5.18 -20.98 -11.57
N ASN A 266 4.58 -21.99 -12.16
CA ASN A 266 4.11 -21.96 -13.55
C ASN A 266 2.66 -22.46 -13.71
N ILE A 267 2.04 -22.94 -12.64
CA ILE A 267 0.67 -23.46 -12.66
C ILE A 267 -0.09 -22.94 -11.44
N MET A 268 -1.32 -22.49 -11.68
CA MET A 268 -2.34 -22.22 -10.67
C MET A 268 -3.24 -23.44 -10.53
N LYS A 269 -3.47 -23.88 -9.31
CA LYS A 269 -4.49 -24.87 -8.96
C LYS A 269 -5.42 -24.36 -7.86
N THR A 270 -6.65 -24.79 -7.90
CA THR A 270 -7.66 -24.46 -6.90
C THR A 270 -8.21 -25.74 -6.30
N TYR A 271 -8.34 -25.75 -4.99
CA TYR A 271 -8.91 -26.89 -4.24
C TYR A 271 -10.16 -26.40 -3.51
N SER A 272 -11.27 -27.03 -3.80
CA SER A 272 -12.57 -26.67 -3.19
C SER A 272 -12.60 -26.83 -1.68
N SER A 273 -11.71 -27.67 -1.13
CA SER A 273 -11.64 -27.95 0.31
C SER A 273 -10.42 -27.39 1.01
N CYS A 274 -9.49 -26.74 0.28
CA CYS A 274 -8.21 -26.34 0.88
C CYS A 274 -7.74 -24.94 0.46
N GLY A 275 -8.17 -24.41 -0.67
CA GLY A 275 -7.78 -23.08 -1.14
C GLY A 275 -6.89 -23.11 -2.39
N PRO A 276 -6.31 -21.95 -2.75
CA PRO A 276 -5.51 -21.82 -3.95
C PRO A 276 -4.06 -22.24 -3.71
N SER A 277 -3.42 -22.72 -4.77
CA SER A 277 -2.02 -23.10 -4.75
C SER A 277 -1.30 -22.74 -6.04
N LEU A 278 -0.04 -22.38 -5.91
CA LEU A 278 0.90 -22.22 -7.01
C LEU A 278 1.83 -23.42 -7.04
N PHE A 279 2.00 -23.98 -8.22
CA PHE A 279 2.85 -25.13 -8.47
C PHE A 279 4.07 -24.72 -9.31
N PHE A 280 5.20 -25.34 -9.02
CA PHE A 280 6.29 -25.47 -9.97
C PHE A 280 6.23 -26.89 -10.52
N ASN A 281 5.90 -27.02 -11.81
CA ASN A 281 5.65 -28.30 -12.47
C ASN A 281 4.58 -29.15 -11.76
N THR A 282 4.99 -30.12 -10.97
CA THR A 282 4.10 -31.12 -10.36
C THR A 282 3.90 -30.92 -8.86
N ASP A 283 4.63 -30.03 -8.19
CA ASP A 283 4.58 -29.92 -6.74
C ASP A 283 4.33 -28.48 -6.25
N TYR A 284 3.92 -28.37 -4.99
CA TYR A 284 3.57 -27.10 -4.37
C TYR A 284 4.78 -26.18 -4.26
N TYR A 285 4.61 -24.96 -4.77
CA TYR A 285 5.48 -23.82 -4.53
C TYR A 285 4.95 -22.94 -3.37
N ILE A 286 3.69 -22.51 -3.50
CA ILE A 286 2.94 -21.85 -2.41
C ILE A 286 1.56 -22.49 -2.36
N PHE A 287 1.11 -22.85 -1.16
CA PHE A 287 -0.24 -23.33 -0.90
C PHE A 287 -0.83 -22.48 0.25
N LEU A 288 -1.89 -21.74 -0.07
CA LEU A 288 -2.59 -20.85 0.86
C LEU A 288 -3.76 -21.62 1.50
N GLU A 289 -3.44 -22.39 2.50
CA GLU A 289 -4.37 -23.31 3.15
C GLU A 289 -5.04 -22.67 4.36
N GLY A 290 -6.37 -22.68 4.38
CA GLY A 290 -7.21 -22.07 5.43
C GLY A 290 -7.84 -23.07 6.42
N THR A 291 -7.43 -24.36 6.40
CA THR A 291 -7.94 -25.36 7.37
C THR A 291 -6.80 -25.97 8.19
N THR A 292 -7.05 -26.16 9.47
CA THR A 292 -6.13 -26.86 10.38
C THR A 292 -6.37 -28.38 10.44
N ALA A 293 -7.38 -28.90 9.72
CA ALA A 293 -7.83 -30.30 9.84
C ALA A 293 -7.50 -31.19 8.63
N LYS A 294 -7.34 -30.62 7.43
CA LYS A 294 -7.26 -31.41 6.19
C LYS A 294 -6.01 -31.20 5.36
N CYS A 295 -5.54 -29.97 5.28
CA CYS A 295 -4.39 -29.57 4.51
C CYS A 295 -3.40 -28.84 5.40
N PHE A 296 -2.33 -28.37 4.84
CA PHE A 296 -1.38 -27.52 5.54
C PHE A 296 -0.73 -26.54 4.56
N PRO A 297 -0.40 -25.33 5.00
CA PRO A 297 0.22 -24.34 4.13
C PRO A 297 1.62 -24.80 3.69
N VAL A 298 2.00 -24.44 2.48
CA VAL A 298 3.34 -24.65 1.92
C VAL A 298 3.88 -23.33 1.41
N HIS A 299 5.13 -23.02 1.74
CA HIS A 299 5.88 -21.90 1.21
C HIS A 299 7.29 -22.40 0.87
N ASP A 300 7.47 -22.94 -0.31
CA ASP A 300 8.71 -23.59 -0.75
C ASP A 300 9.24 -22.94 -2.03
N PRO A 301 10.34 -22.16 -1.97
CA PRO A 301 10.90 -21.48 -3.15
C PRO A 301 11.45 -22.44 -4.21
N CYS A 302 11.61 -23.73 -3.90
CA CYS A 302 12.08 -24.75 -4.84
C CYS A 302 10.94 -25.50 -5.53
N GLY A 303 9.71 -25.42 -5.01
CA GLY A 303 8.58 -26.15 -5.55
C GLY A 303 8.75 -27.67 -5.43
N THR A 304 9.32 -28.14 -4.32
CA THR A 304 9.56 -29.56 -4.00
C THR A 304 8.76 -30.02 -2.80
N ARG A 305 7.94 -29.10 -2.24
CA ARG A 305 7.15 -29.32 -1.02
C ARG A 305 8.02 -29.62 0.20
N SER A 306 9.24 -29.10 0.26
CA SER A 306 10.16 -29.28 1.38
C SER A 306 10.05 -28.14 2.39
N PRO A 307 9.79 -28.40 3.67
CA PRO A 307 9.74 -27.38 4.71
C PRO A 307 11.12 -26.78 5.03
N GLY A 308 12.20 -27.39 4.58
CA GLY A 308 13.56 -26.88 4.81
C GLY A 308 14.01 -25.79 3.85
N ASN A 309 13.21 -25.45 2.83
CA ASN A 309 13.60 -24.49 1.82
C ASN A 309 13.15 -23.04 2.13
N HIS A 310 12.18 -22.84 3.02
CA HIS A 310 11.80 -21.51 3.49
C HIS A 310 12.62 -21.08 4.71
N LEU A 311 12.59 -19.79 5.03
CA LEU A 311 13.25 -19.28 6.23
C LEU A 311 12.53 -19.80 7.48
N THR A 312 13.33 -20.19 8.46
CA THR A 312 12.90 -20.56 9.82
C THR A 312 13.26 -19.43 10.79
N ASN A 313 12.62 -19.40 11.96
CA ASN A 313 12.87 -18.41 13.02
C ASN A 313 12.63 -16.95 12.57
N VAL A 314 11.63 -16.73 11.71
CA VAL A 314 11.16 -15.40 11.32
C VAL A 314 10.06 -14.98 12.29
N ASP A 315 10.19 -13.77 12.83
CA ASP A 315 9.14 -13.19 13.66
C ASP A 315 7.88 -12.91 12.84
N ASN A 316 6.72 -13.30 13.37
CA ASN A 316 5.41 -13.11 12.72
C ASN A 316 5.41 -13.57 11.25
N PRO A 317 5.68 -14.85 10.97
CA PRO A 317 5.71 -15.34 9.61
C PRO A 317 4.33 -15.22 8.95
N GLY A 318 4.34 -14.77 7.69
CA GLY A 318 3.13 -14.48 6.94
C GLY A 318 3.46 -13.96 5.55
N GLY A 319 2.52 -13.22 4.99
CA GLY A 319 2.70 -12.62 3.68
C GLY A 319 1.54 -11.75 3.24
N ALA A 320 1.67 -11.23 2.03
CA ALA A 320 0.68 -10.38 1.40
C ALA A 320 0.47 -10.75 -0.07
N ILE A 321 -0.74 -10.53 -0.57
CA ILE A 321 -1.07 -10.60 -1.99
C ILE A 321 -1.49 -9.22 -2.45
N TYR A 322 -0.91 -8.81 -3.58
CA TYR A 322 -1.25 -7.59 -4.30
C TYR A 322 -1.72 -7.92 -5.70
N ILE A 323 -2.56 -7.06 -6.28
CA ILE A 323 -3.07 -7.16 -7.65
C ILE A 323 -2.93 -5.82 -8.37
N ARG A 324 -2.69 -5.90 -9.69
CA ARG A 324 -2.72 -4.73 -10.58
C ARG A 324 -3.15 -5.07 -12.00
#